data_3debd7ec90576a6cf5de6aefb9ee11e4
#
_entry.id   3debd7ec90576a6cf5de6aefb9ee11e4
#
_cell.length_a   1.000
_cell.length_b   1.000
_cell.length_c   1.000
_cell.angle_alpha   90.00
_cell.angle_beta   90.00
_cell.angle_gamma   90.00
#
_symmetry.space_group_name_H-M   'P 1'
#
loop_
_entity.id
_entity.type
_entity.pdbx_description
1 polymer ?
#
loop_
_entity_poly.entity_id
_entity_poly.type
_entity_poly.pdbx_seq_one_letter_code
_entity_poly.pdbx_strand_id
1 'polypeptide(L)'
;MKRKMVLLGVLMVCSLLLVSFATDAAAQGKKVIGLSMVQKDSDWWAMMAKLAEQAARAKGYDVVTVWANGDQEKQIKDVEDLIQRKVDIIIMGPVQQDGSMVAIDQAFKAGIPTVTVARLSKTKNVAAAVVADEPEFGRKQIQQIAKDYPNGANIVFLFGPMGAGYAIQMFEEGTTPELKKYPKLKLLHKYTSPSDIASDGMKNAEDGIVRFSNIDVFACSNDGLALGAVRAVQSAGKADKIKVYGAGATVMGMQAVYDGQMRYTTIKSQAIMAEKAMGFVDSIMNKKPLTSKKGFVPPVVVTKDNVTAVKDPMFGGTFAEPAAFSPKK
;
A
#
# COMPACT_ATOMS: atom_id res chain seq x y z
N MET A 1 -70.03 -9.22 27.73
CA MET A 1 -69.36 -9.95 26.65
C MET A 1 -68.73 -9.04 25.57
N LYS A 2 -69.38 -7.98 25.09
CA LYS A 2 -68.85 -7.11 24.00
C LYS A 2 -67.56 -6.34 24.31
N ARG A 3 -67.29 -5.90 25.58
CA ARG A 3 -66.05 -5.21 25.96
C ARG A 3 -64.82 -6.08 26.04
N LYS A 4 -64.91 -7.38 26.32
CA LYS A 4 -63.76 -8.30 26.35
C LYS A 4 -63.31 -8.73 24.95
N MET A 5 -64.23 -8.76 23.99
CA MET A 5 -63.85 -9.05 22.58
C MET A 5 -63.08 -7.93 21.87
N VAL A 6 -63.38 -6.67 22.24
CA VAL A 6 -62.65 -5.51 21.65
C VAL A 6 -61.22 -5.45 22.20
N LEU A 7 -60.96 -5.79 23.48
CA LEU A 7 -59.61 -5.84 24.01
C LEU A 7 -58.72 -6.93 23.40
N LEU A 8 -59.29 -8.12 23.06
CA LEU A 8 -58.59 -9.19 22.43
C LEU A 8 -58.21 -8.86 20.95
N GLY A 9 -59.08 -8.14 20.25
CA GLY A 9 -58.84 -7.71 18.87
C GLY A 9 -57.70 -6.67 18.76
N VAL A 10 -57.61 -5.75 19.73
CA VAL A 10 -56.56 -4.69 19.76
C VAL A 10 -55.19 -5.29 20.12
N LEU A 11 -55.15 -6.29 21.03
CA LEU A 11 -53.89 -7.00 21.36
C LEU A 11 -53.36 -7.83 20.20
N MET A 12 -54.24 -8.43 19.40
CA MET A 12 -53.84 -9.28 18.23
C MET A 12 -53.33 -8.41 17.04
N VAL A 13 -53.89 -7.22 16.84
CA VAL A 13 -53.45 -6.29 15.81
C VAL A 13 -52.11 -5.63 16.18
N CYS A 14 -51.85 -5.31 17.44
CA CYS A 14 -50.58 -4.80 17.92
C CYS A 14 -49.44 -5.85 17.84
N SER A 15 -49.75 -7.16 18.06
CA SER A 15 -48.72 -8.19 17.92
C SER A 15 -48.35 -8.49 16.45
N LEU A 16 -49.29 -8.35 15.51
CA LEU A 16 -49.00 -8.46 14.07
C LEU A 16 -48.20 -7.30 13.51
N LEU A 17 -48.36 -6.07 14.04
CA LEU A 17 -47.58 -4.89 13.67
C LEU A 17 -46.14 -4.94 14.21
N LEU A 18 -45.91 -5.55 15.38
CA LEU A 18 -44.57 -5.69 15.96
C LEU A 18 -43.73 -6.78 15.26
N VAL A 19 -44.37 -7.81 14.63
CA VAL A 19 -43.67 -8.83 13.88
C VAL A 19 -43.23 -8.30 12.49
N SER A 20 -43.96 -7.32 11.90
CA SER A 20 -43.60 -6.73 10.61
C SER A 20 -42.38 -5.82 10.66
N PHE A 21 -42.06 -5.23 11.83
CA PHE A 21 -40.84 -4.42 11.99
C PHE A 21 -39.57 -5.22 12.30
N ALA A 22 -39.71 -6.48 12.74
CA ALA A 22 -38.57 -7.33 13.06
C ALA A 22 -38.03 -8.10 11.84
N THR A 23 -38.77 -8.18 10.74
CA THR A 23 -38.38 -8.94 9.55
C THR A 23 -37.57 -8.11 8.53
N ASP A 24 -37.65 -6.78 8.56
CA ASP A 24 -36.85 -5.93 7.68
C ASP A 24 -35.36 -5.81 8.08
N ALA A 25 -35.02 -6.10 9.33
CA ALA A 25 -33.64 -6.08 9.80
C ALA A 25 -32.83 -7.35 9.40
N ALA A 26 -33.51 -8.44 9.03
CA ALA A 26 -32.86 -9.72 8.73
C ALA A 26 -32.56 -9.96 7.23
N ALA A 27 -33.02 -9.08 6.34
CA ALA A 27 -32.91 -9.23 4.88
C ALA A 27 -31.89 -8.29 4.22
N GLN A 28 -31.12 -7.52 4.99
CA GLN A 28 -30.05 -6.71 4.41
C GLN A 28 -28.88 -7.67 4.12
N GLY A 29 -28.72 -8.06 2.84
CA GLY A 29 -27.61 -8.88 2.37
C GLY A 29 -26.27 -8.31 2.86
N LYS A 30 -25.28 -9.18 3.06
CA LYS A 30 -23.94 -8.73 3.46
C LYS A 30 -23.47 -7.67 2.52
N LYS A 31 -22.94 -6.59 3.09
CA LYS A 31 -22.33 -5.50 2.30
C LYS A 31 -21.04 -5.99 1.64
N VAL A 32 -20.81 -5.53 0.42
CA VAL A 32 -19.73 -5.99 -0.44
C VAL A 32 -18.71 -4.86 -0.63
N ILE A 33 -17.44 -5.16 -0.36
CA ILE A 33 -16.31 -4.27 -0.63
C ILE A 33 -15.66 -4.70 -1.94
N GLY A 34 -15.52 -3.78 -2.90
CA GLY A 34 -14.66 -3.95 -4.07
C GLY A 34 -13.22 -3.58 -3.72
N LEU A 35 -12.26 -4.48 -3.95
CA LEU A 35 -10.84 -4.17 -3.87
C LEU A 35 -10.27 -4.03 -5.29
N SER A 36 -9.88 -2.82 -5.71
CA SER A 36 -9.18 -2.57 -6.96
C SER A 36 -7.70 -2.36 -6.69
N MET A 37 -6.88 -3.38 -6.95
CA MET A 37 -5.46 -3.42 -6.61
C MET A 37 -4.56 -3.30 -7.83
N VAL A 38 -3.35 -2.76 -7.63
CA VAL A 38 -2.46 -2.37 -8.72
C VAL A 38 -1.88 -3.57 -9.45
N GLN A 39 -1.23 -4.51 -8.73
CA GLN A 39 -0.37 -5.51 -9.35
C GLN A 39 -0.26 -6.76 -8.46
N LYS A 40 -0.62 -7.92 -9.02
CA LYS A 40 -0.69 -9.17 -8.24
C LYS A 40 0.68 -9.79 -7.98
N ASP A 41 1.61 -9.63 -8.91
CA ASP A 41 2.98 -10.14 -8.85
C ASP A 41 3.96 -9.23 -8.06
N SER A 42 3.45 -8.14 -7.48
CA SER A 42 4.16 -7.35 -6.49
C SER A 42 3.84 -7.86 -5.08
N ASP A 43 4.85 -8.35 -4.36
CA ASP A 43 4.71 -8.84 -2.98
C ASP A 43 4.04 -7.81 -2.08
N TRP A 44 4.36 -6.53 -2.27
CA TRP A 44 3.77 -5.45 -1.49
C TRP A 44 2.25 -5.33 -1.73
N TRP A 45 1.82 -5.32 -3.00
CA TRP A 45 0.40 -5.20 -3.35
C TRP A 45 -0.40 -6.47 -3.03
N ALA A 46 0.20 -7.64 -3.20
CA ALA A 46 -0.40 -8.92 -2.81
C ALA A 46 -0.66 -8.97 -1.30
N MET A 47 0.31 -8.52 -0.48
CA MET A 47 0.14 -8.42 0.96
C MET A 47 -0.92 -7.37 1.35
N MET A 48 -0.94 -6.20 0.69
CA MET A 48 -1.95 -5.17 0.93
C MET A 48 -3.37 -5.70 0.68
N ALA A 49 -3.58 -6.39 -0.44
CA ALA A 49 -4.87 -7.01 -0.76
C ALA A 49 -5.27 -8.05 0.29
N LYS A 50 -4.37 -8.97 0.63
CA LYS A 50 -4.61 -10.01 1.63
C LYS A 50 -5.04 -9.42 2.97
N LEU A 51 -4.34 -8.40 3.46
CA LEU A 51 -4.65 -7.77 4.75
C LEU A 51 -5.96 -6.97 4.70
N ALA A 52 -6.24 -6.29 3.58
CA ALA A 52 -7.51 -5.60 3.38
C ALA A 52 -8.69 -6.60 3.33
N GLU A 53 -8.54 -7.73 2.64
CA GLU A 53 -9.55 -8.80 2.62
C GLU A 53 -9.78 -9.39 4.00
N GLN A 54 -8.73 -9.70 4.74
CA GLN A 54 -8.83 -10.24 6.10
C GLN A 54 -9.55 -9.26 7.03
N ALA A 55 -9.17 -7.99 7.00
CA ALA A 55 -9.78 -6.95 7.82
C ALA A 55 -11.27 -6.73 7.47
N ALA A 56 -11.63 -6.79 6.18
CA ALA A 56 -13.00 -6.68 5.70
C ALA A 56 -13.86 -7.87 6.15
N ARG A 57 -13.38 -9.10 5.93
CA ARG A 57 -14.08 -10.34 6.32
C ARG A 57 -14.25 -10.45 7.83
N ALA A 58 -13.26 -10.03 8.62
CA ALA A 58 -13.35 -10.00 10.09
C ALA A 58 -14.48 -9.09 10.60
N LYS A 59 -14.88 -8.08 9.79
CA LYS A 59 -16.01 -7.18 10.07
C LYS A 59 -17.33 -7.64 9.41
N GLY A 60 -17.36 -8.81 8.80
CA GLY A 60 -18.55 -9.40 8.20
C GLY A 60 -18.86 -8.92 6.77
N TYR A 61 -17.96 -8.20 6.11
CA TYR A 61 -18.10 -7.80 4.71
C TYR A 61 -17.74 -8.92 3.76
N ASP A 62 -18.44 -9.02 2.64
CA ASP A 62 -17.99 -9.80 1.49
C ASP A 62 -17.02 -8.95 0.65
N VAL A 63 -16.12 -9.62 -0.06
CA VAL A 63 -15.03 -8.93 -0.80
C VAL A 63 -14.93 -9.48 -2.22
N VAL A 64 -14.85 -8.57 -3.18
CA VAL A 64 -14.53 -8.85 -4.59
C VAL A 64 -13.22 -8.14 -4.92
N THR A 65 -12.16 -8.89 -5.25
CA THR A 65 -10.85 -8.35 -5.59
C THR A 65 -10.61 -8.41 -7.09
N VAL A 66 -10.21 -7.29 -7.68
CA VAL A 66 -9.78 -7.14 -9.07
C VAL A 66 -8.37 -6.57 -9.13
N TRP A 67 -7.63 -6.94 -10.19
CA TRP A 67 -6.22 -6.62 -10.34
C TRP A 67 -5.96 -5.92 -11.68
N ALA A 68 -5.46 -4.69 -11.60
CA ALA A 68 -5.15 -3.89 -12.77
C ALA A 68 -3.88 -4.35 -13.52
N ASN A 69 -3.00 -5.12 -12.89
CA ASN A 69 -1.73 -5.58 -13.43
C ASN A 69 -0.82 -4.44 -13.93
N GLY A 70 -0.86 -3.29 -13.25
CA GLY A 70 -0.11 -2.09 -13.62
C GLY A 70 -0.72 -1.29 -14.77
N ASP A 71 -1.82 -1.76 -15.36
CA ASP A 71 -2.50 -1.12 -16.50
C ASP A 71 -3.64 -0.20 -16.01
N GLN A 72 -3.53 1.07 -16.33
CA GLN A 72 -4.51 2.08 -15.94
C GLN A 72 -5.85 1.92 -16.65
N GLU A 73 -5.86 1.53 -17.93
CA GLU A 73 -7.11 1.30 -18.67
C GLU A 73 -7.84 0.07 -18.14
N LYS A 74 -7.09 -0.97 -17.80
CA LYS A 74 -7.65 -2.14 -17.13
C LYS A 74 -8.25 -1.76 -15.77
N GLN A 75 -7.60 -0.90 -14.98
CA GLN A 75 -8.14 -0.46 -13.70
C GLN A 75 -9.49 0.24 -13.84
N ILE A 76 -9.66 1.04 -14.90
CA ILE A 76 -10.94 1.70 -15.20
C ILE A 76 -12.03 0.65 -15.48
N LYS A 77 -11.74 -0.33 -16.33
CA LYS A 77 -12.66 -1.43 -16.65
C LYS A 77 -12.98 -2.31 -15.43
N ASP A 78 -11.99 -2.58 -14.61
CA ASP A 78 -12.16 -3.33 -13.37
C ASP A 78 -13.12 -2.62 -12.39
N VAL A 79 -13.03 -1.28 -12.30
CA VAL A 79 -13.96 -0.48 -11.49
C VAL A 79 -15.36 -0.44 -12.09
N GLU A 80 -15.49 -0.38 -13.42
CA GLU A 80 -16.78 -0.52 -14.11
C GLU A 80 -17.45 -1.87 -13.79
N ASP A 81 -16.69 -2.97 -13.76
CA ASP A 81 -17.19 -4.29 -13.34
C ASP A 81 -17.66 -4.28 -11.87
N LEU A 82 -16.90 -3.67 -10.96
CA LEU A 82 -17.31 -3.51 -9.56
C LEU A 82 -18.60 -2.68 -9.42
N ILE A 83 -18.76 -1.63 -10.23
CA ILE A 83 -20.00 -0.83 -10.27
C ILE A 83 -21.19 -1.68 -10.75
N GLN A 84 -21.01 -2.47 -11.82
CA GLN A 84 -22.05 -3.37 -12.32
C GLN A 84 -22.46 -4.44 -11.30
N ARG A 85 -21.49 -4.92 -10.52
CA ARG A 85 -21.72 -5.86 -9.39
C ARG A 85 -22.36 -5.17 -8.18
N LYS A 86 -22.56 -3.87 -8.21
CA LYS A 86 -23.21 -3.06 -7.15
C LYS A 86 -22.51 -3.24 -5.80
N VAL A 87 -21.17 -3.20 -5.78
CA VAL A 87 -20.44 -3.18 -4.51
C VAL A 87 -20.83 -1.91 -3.71
N ASP A 88 -20.82 -1.98 -2.38
CA ASP A 88 -21.24 -0.87 -1.53
C ASP A 88 -20.18 0.21 -1.39
N ILE A 89 -18.90 -0.16 -1.52
CA ILE A 89 -17.74 0.74 -1.41
C ILE A 89 -16.54 0.11 -2.11
N ILE A 90 -15.64 0.97 -2.61
CA ILE A 90 -14.40 0.52 -3.24
C ILE A 90 -13.20 0.94 -2.37
N ILE A 91 -12.27 0.01 -2.10
CA ILE A 91 -10.92 0.31 -1.65
C ILE A 91 -10.01 0.17 -2.88
N MET A 92 -9.30 1.23 -3.24
CA MET A 92 -8.53 1.30 -4.48
C MET A 92 -7.08 1.68 -4.22
N GLY A 93 -6.14 0.89 -4.75
CA GLY A 93 -4.78 1.34 -4.97
C GLY A 93 -4.68 1.96 -6.36
N PRO A 94 -4.54 3.29 -6.53
CA PRO A 94 -4.44 3.91 -7.84
C PRO A 94 -3.20 3.43 -8.62
N VAL A 95 -3.36 3.01 -9.87
CA VAL A 95 -2.21 2.72 -10.76
C VAL A 95 -1.46 4.01 -11.06
N GLN A 96 -2.20 5.04 -11.48
CA GLN A 96 -1.69 6.39 -11.73
C GLN A 96 -2.57 7.42 -11.02
N GLN A 97 -1.97 8.53 -10.56
CA GLN A 97 -2.72 9.58 -9.86
C GLN A 97 -3.76 10.25 -10.74
N ASP A 98 -3.40 10.56 -11.99
CA ASP A 98 -4.29 11.22 -12.95
C ASP A 98 -5.28 10.23 -13.58
N GLY A 99 -4.78 9.10 -14.06
CA GLY A 99 -5.63 8.08 -14.71
C GLY A 99 -6.70 7.50 -13.79
N SER A 100 -6.42 7.37 -12.50
CA SER A 100 -7.40 6.87 -11.52
C SER A 100 -8.60 7.79 -11.30
N MET A 101 -8.51 9.07 -11.69
CA MET A 101 -9.63 10.01 -11.58
C MET A 101 -10.85 9.50 -12.32
N VAL A 102 -10.69 8.96 -13.53
CA VAL A 102 -11.79 8.46 -14.36
C VAL A 102 -12.58 7.38 -13.62
N ALA A 103 -11.88 6.35 -13.09
CA ALA A 103 -12.51 5.25 -12.39
C ALA A 103 -13.23 5.71 -11.10
N ILE A 104 -12.59 6.58 -10.31
CA ILE A 104 -13.17 7.10 -9.07
C ILE A 104 -14.39 7.99 -9.35
N ASP A 105 -14.34 8.82 -10.40
CA ASP A 105 -15.44 9.69 -10.78
C ASP A 105 -16.63 8.89 -11.33
N GLN A 106 -16.39 7.77 -12.02
CA GLN A 106 -17.43 6.82 -12.42
C GLN A 106 -18.10 6.17 -11.20
N ALA A 107 -17.31 5.67 -10.25
CA ALA A 107 -17.83 5.10 -8.99
C ALA A 107 -18.65 6.14 -8.21
N PHE A 108 -18.15 7.37 -8.09
CA PHE A 108 -18.85 8.46 -7.43
C PHE A 108 -20.20 8.78 -8.08
N LYS A 109 -20.26 8.87 -9.42
CA LYS A 109 -21.51 9.06 -10.18
C LYS A 109 -22.51 7.92 -9.98
N ALA A 110 -22.02 6.70 -9.78
CA ALA A 110 -22.83 5.53 -9.44
C ALA A 110 -23.25 5.48 -7.95
N GLY A 111 -22.85 6.46 -7.14
CA GLY A 111 -23.14 6.50 -5.70
C GLY A 111 -22.27 5.60 -4.86
N ILE A 112 -21.17 5.05 -5.41
CA ILE A 112 -20.24 4.14 -4.73
C ILE A 112 -19.03 4.94 -4.24
N PRO A 113 -18.86 5.13 -2.93
CA PRO A 113 -17.70 5.83 -2.38
C PRO A 113 -16.40 5.05 -2.60
N THR A 114 -15.29 5.75 -2.80
CA THR A 114 -13.97 5.15 -2.97
C THR A 114 -13.00 5.64 -1.90
N VAL A 115 -12.36 4.69 -1.21
CA VAL A 115 -11.23 4.94 -0.30
C VAL A 115 -9.95 4.54 -1.01
N THR A 116 -8.99 5.47 -1.16
CA THR A 116 -7.70 5.13 -1.77
C THR A 116 -6.69 4.69 -0.73
N VAL A 117 -5.81 3.74 -1.10
CA VAL A 117 -4.73 3.23 -0.25
C VAL A 117 -3.38 3.34 -0.96
N ALA A 118 -2.35 3.64 -0.19
CA ALA A 118 -0.95 3.76 -0.60
C ALA A 118 -0.64 4.90 -1.59
N ARG A 119 -1.56 5.24 -2.48
CA ARG A 119 -1.40 6.27 -3.52
C ARG A 119 -2.59 7.23 -3.51
N LEU A 120 -2.32 8.48 -3.82
CA LEU A 120 -3.37 9.49 -3.97
C LEU A 120 -3.95 9.47 -5.39
N SER A 121 -5.15 10.00 -5.54
CA SER A 121 -5.71 10.42 -6.82
C SER A 121 -5.93 11.94 -6.77
N LYS A 122 -5.92 12.59 -7.92
CA LYS A 122 -6.11 14.06 -8.01
C LYS A 122 -7.59 14.47 -8.03
N THR A 123 -8.53 13.53 -8.14
CA THR A 123 -9.96 13.87 -8.08
C THR A 123 -10.42 14.27 -6.68
N LYS A 124 -11.41 15.18 -6.62
CA LYS A 124 -12.08 15.60 -5.38
C LYS A 124 -13.07 14.54 -4.85
N ASN A 125 -13.42 13.56 -5.67
CA ASN A 125 -14.46 12.57 -5.40
C ASN A 125 -13.96 11.37 -4.58
N VAL A 126 -12.69 11.38 -4.14
CA VAL A 126 -12.17 10.42 -3.16
C VAL A 126 -12.87 10.65 -1.83
N ALA A 127 -13.49 9.62 -1.27
CA ALA A 127 -14.17 9.69 0.02
C ALA A 127 -13.18 9.82 1.18
N ALA A 128 -12.11 9.02 1.16
CA ALA A 128 -10.98 9.10 2.08
C ALA A 128 -9.72 8.46 1.46
N ALA A 129 -8.55 8.75 2.02
CA ALA A 129 -7.27 8.19 1.56
C ALA A 129 -6.40 7.76 2.75
N VAL A 130 -5.72 6.61 2.63
CA VAL A 130 -4.66 6.20 3.56
C VAL A 130 -3.34 6.15 2.78
N VAL A 131 -2.39 6.97 3.20
CA VAL A 131 -1.10 7.14 2.51
C VAL A 131 0.08 7.06 3.48
N ALA A 132 1.25 6.74 2.94
CA ALA A 132 2.50 6.92 3.67
C ALA A 132 3.01 8.36 3.53
N ASP A 133 3.87 8.79 4.44
CA ASP A 133 4.62 10.03 4.32
C ASP A 133 5.82 9.81 3.38
N GLU A 134 5.55 9.75 2.07
CA GLU A 134 6.57 9.44 1.07
C GLU A 134 7.79 10.39 1.12
N PRO A 135 7.63 11.72 1.34
CA PRO A 135 8.77 12.59 1.56
C PRO A 135 9.64 12.15 2.75
N GLU A 136 9.03 11.73 3.86
CA GLU A 136 9.79 11.26 5.03
C GLU A 136 10.55 9.96 4.76
N PHE A 137 10.00 9.05 3.92
CA PHE A 137 10.74 7.87 3.45
C PHE A 137 12.02 8.27 2.73
N GLY A 138 11.96 9.24 1.82
CA GLY A 138 13.13 9.77 1.11
C GLY A 138 14.15 10.41 2.05
N ARG A 139 13.69 11.25 2.98
CA ARG A 139 14.56 11.87 3.99
C ARG A 139 15.29 10.83 4.84
N LYS A 140 14.56 9.85 5.39
CA LYS A 140 15.14 8.79 6.24
C LYS A 140 16.16 7.94 5.49
N GLN A 141 15.90 7.62 4.21
CA GLN A 141 16.84 6.86 3.40
C GLN A 141 18.16 7.62 3.21
N ILE A 142 18.11 8.93 2.87
CA ILE A 142 19.32 9.76 2.72
C ILE A 142 20.06 9.96 4.04
N GLN A 143 19.35 10.16 5.14
CA GLN A 143 19.95 10.25 6.48
C GLN A 143 20.71 8.98 6.85
N GLN A 144 20.16 7.80 6.53
CA GLN A 144 20.85 6.54 6.76
C GLN A 144 22.08 6.38 5.86
N ILE A 145 21.97 6.73 4.56
CA ILE A 145 23.14 6.71 3.67
C ILE A 145 24.23 7.65 4.19
N ALA A 146 23.88 8.86 4.63
CA ALA A 146 24.85 9.81 5.19
C ALA A 146 25.53 9.28 6.46
N LYS A 147 24.79 8.56 7.31
CA LYS A 147 25.33 7.89 8.51
C LYS A 147 26.31 6.77 8.13
N ASP A 148 25.97 5.96 7.13
CA ASP A 148 26.77 4.83 6.69
C ASP A 148 28.01 5.27 5.89
N TYR A 149 27.95 6.44 5.25
CA TYR A 149 28.99 7.01 4.41
C TYR A 149 29.40 8.44 4.84
N PRO A 150 30.02 8.62 6.02
CA PRO A 150 30.36 9.95 6.54
C PRO A 150 31.38 10.71 5.67
N ASN A 151 32.13 9.99 4.85
CA ASN A 151 33.09 10.55 3.92
C ASN A 151 32.51 10.82 2.52
N GLY A 152 31.23 10.47 2.27
CA GLY A 152 30.51 10.62 1.02
C GLY A 152 30.31 9.33 0.28
N ALA A 153 29.37 9.34 -0.66
CA ALA A 153 29.03 8.19 -1.52
C ALA A 153 28.50 8.66 -2.87
N ASN A 154 28.71 7.83 -3.90
CA ASN A 154 28.13 7.99 -5.22
C ASN A 154 26.86 7.14 -5.31
N ILE A 155 25.72 7.78 -5.51
CA ILE A 155 24.39 7.18 -5.44
C ILE A 155 23.79 7.10 -6.83
N VAL A 156 23.26 5.94 -7.18
CA VAL A 156 22.33 5.76 -8.30
C VAL A 156 20.94 5.47 -7.73
N PHE A 157 19.92 6.23 -8.14
CA PHE A 157 18.57 6.07 -7.67
C PHE A 157 17.73 5.26 -8.64
N LEU A 158 16.98 4.26 -8.14
CA LEU A 158 16.05 3.45 -8.90
C LEU A 158 14.61 3.77 -8.47
N PHE A 159 13.84 4.31 -9.41
CA PHE A 159 12.47 4.72 -9.18
C PHE A 159 11.46 3.73 -9.73
N GLY A 160 10.33 3.61 -9.04
CA GLY A 160 9.11 3.02 -9.58
C GLY A 160 8.40 3.92 -10.59
N PRO A 161 7.16 3.53 -10.97
CA PRO A 161 6.39 4.26 -11.98
C PRO A 161 6.13 5.72 -11.58
N MET A 162 6.56 6.65 -12.42
CA MET A 162 6.41 8.09 -12.14
C MET A 162 4.95 8.51 -12.05
N GLY A 163 4.06 7.95 -12.88
CA GLY A 163 2.64 8.24 -12.85
C GLY A 163 1.93 7.81 -11.56
N ALA A 164 2.54 6.95 -10.75
CA ALA A 164 2.00 6.53 -9.46
C ALA A 164 2.11 7.62 -8.37
N GLY A 165 2.97 8.61 -8.56
CA GLY A 165 3.13 9.78 -7.70
C GLY A 165 3.97 9.57 -6.45
N TYR A 166 3.96 8.40 -5.83
CA TYR A 166 4.69 8.14 -4.58
C TYR A 166 6.22 8.30 -4.76
N ALA A 167 6.76 7.80 -5.87
CA ALA A 167 8.19 7.88 -6.16
C ALA A 167 8.62 9.34 -6.39
N ILE A 168 7.79 10.14 -7.06
CA ILE A 168 8.02 11.57 -7.24
C ILE A 168 8.05 12.28 -5.89
N GLN A 169 7.04 12.06 -5.03
CA GLN A 169 6.97 12.69 -3.71
C GLN A 169 8.18 12.29 -2.85
N MET A 170 8.54 11.01 -2.83
CA MET A 170 9.71 10.53 -2.11
C MET A 170 10.99 11.23 -2.58
N PHE A 171 11.15 11.41 -3.89
CA PHE A 171 12.37 12.00 -4.45
C PHE A 171 12.36 13.52 -4.41
N GLU A 172 11.37 14.19 -5.00
CA GLU A 172 11.38 15.66 -5.16
C GLU A 172 11.14 16.38 -3.82
N GLU A 173 10.26 15.82 -2.96
CA GLU A 173 9.89 16.46 -1.69
C GLU A 173 10.71 15.91 -0.49
N GLY A 174 11.31 14.73 -0.62
CA GLY A 174 12.09 14.07 0.43
C GLY A 174 13.58 14.01 0.11
N THR A 175 13.97 13.17 -0.84
CA THR A 175 15.36 12.86 -1.17
C THR A 175 16.16 14.08 -1.63
N THR A 176 15.63 14.83 -2.58
CA THR A 176 16.35 15.98 -3.18
C THR A 176 16.65 17.09 -2.17
N PRO A 177 15.70 17.56 -1.33
CA PRO A 177 15.99 18.53 -0.29
C PRO A 177 16.96 18.00 0.77
N GLU A 178 16.88 16.72 1.12
CA GLU A 178 17.74 16.12 2.14
C GLU A 178 19.18 15.97 1.64
N LEU A 179 19.38 15.56 0.38
CA LEU A 179 20.71 15.45 -0.23
C LEU A 179 21.50 16.77 -0.17
N LYS A 180 20.83 17.93 -0.27
CA LYS A 180 21.48 19.24 -0.17
C LYS A 180 22.18 19.47 1.17
N LYS A 181 21.75 18.77 2.23
CA LYS A 181 22.38 18.85 3.55
C LYS A 181 23.68 18.03 3.65
N TYR A 182 23.89 17.12 2.69
CA TYR A 182 25.04 16.22 2.66
C TYR A 182 25.84 16.36 1.35
N PRO A 183 26.64 17.43 1.18
CA PRO A 183 27.28 17.76 -0.10
C PRO A 183 28.32 16.73 -0.58
N LYS A 184 28.74 15.83 0.31
CA LYS A 184 29.62 14.71 -0.06
C LYS A 184 28.87 13.53 -0.68
N LEU A 185 27.55 13.43 -0.52
CA LEU A 185 26.72 12.46 -1.21
C LEU A 185 26.42 12.97 -2.62
N LYS A 186 26.76 12.19 -3.63
CA LYS A 186 26.62 12.59 -5.04
C LYS A 186 25.60 11.70 -5.74
N LEU A 187 24.53 12.28 -6.26
CA LEU A 187 23.61 11.58 -7.14
C LEU A 187 24.23 11.51 -8.54
N LEU A 188 24.64 10.32 -8.98
CA LEU A 188 25.20 10.08 -10.31
C LEU A 188 24.10 10.02 -11.37
N HIS A 189 23.03 9.29 -11.09
CA HIS A 189 21.93 9.07 -12.03
C HIS A 189 20.65 8.64 -11.33
N LYS A 190 19.53 8.81 -12.03
CA LYS A 190 18.23 8.25 -11.63
C LYS A 190 17.61 7.47 -12.78
N TYR A 191 17.29 6.21 -12.55
CA TYR A 191 16.53 5.36 -13.46
C TYR A 191 15.06 5.36 -13.07
N THR A 192 14.17 5.32 -14.04
CA THR A 192 12.74 5.11 -13.83
C THR A 192 12.33 3.74 -14.36
N SER A 193 11.47 3.07 -13.66
CA SER A 193 10.94 1.75 -14.00
C SER A 193 9.47 1.83 -14.38
N PRO A 194 8.98 1.02 -15.31
CA PRO A 194 7.56 0.97 -15.66
C PRO A 194 6.72 0.33 -14.54
N SER A 195 7.35 -0.48 -13.68
CA SER A 195 6.70 -1.18 -12.58
C SER A 195 7.52 -1.19 -11.29
N ASP A 196 6.99 -1.83 -10.24
CA ASP A 196 7.61 -1.94 -8.91
C ASP A 196 8.29 -3.31 -8.69
N ILE A 197 8.56 -4.11 -9.75
CA ILE A 197 9.03 -5.49 -9.64
C ILE A 197 10.56 -5.62 -9.76
N ALA A 198 11.07 -6.75 -9.29
CA ALA A 198 12.50 -6.99 -9.20
C ALA A 198 13.21 -7.06 -10.57
N SER A 199 12.55 -7.53 -11.64
CA SER A 199 13.12 -7.56 -12.98
C SER A 199 13.50 -6.18 -13.50
N ASP A 200 12.66 -5.16 -13.24
CA ASP A 200 12.93 -3.79 -13.65
C ASP A 200 14.10 -3.19 -12.84
N GLY A 201 14.13 -3.47 -11.53
CA GLY A 201 15.23 -3.06 -10.67
C GLY A 201 16.57 -3.68 -11.09
N MET A 202 16.55 -4.97 -11.46
CA MET A 202 17.74 -5.69 -11.94
C MET A 202 18.28 -5.07 -13.24
N LYS A 203 17.41 -4.87 -14.24
CA LYS A 203 17.78 -4.26 -15.52
C LYS A 203 18.43 -2.89 -15.34
N ASN A 204 17.80 -2.02 -14.53
CA ASN A 204 18.32 -0.68 -14.29
C ASN A 204 19.63 -0.68 -13.49
N ALA A 205 19.79 -1.61 -12.54
CA ALA A 205 21.02 -1.75 -11.78
C ALA A 205 22.16 -2.29 -12.64
N GLU A 206 21.91 -3.26 -13.53
CA GLU A 206 22.88 -3.79 -14.51
C GLU A 206 23.38 -2.67 -15.44
N ASP A 207 22.47 -1.86 -16.01
CA ASP A 207 22.86 -0.71 -16.82
C ASP A 207 23.69 0.30 -16.01
N GLY A 208 23.29 0.58 -14.77
CA GLY A 208 24.04 1.45 -13.87
C GLY A 208 25.45 0.94 -13.60
N ILE A 209 25.62 -0.37 -13.34
CA ILE A 209 26.92 -1.01 -13.09
C ILE A 209 27.86 -0.93 -14.30
N VAL A 210 27.30 -1.02 -15.50
CA VAL A 210 28.07 -0.90 -16.76
C VAL A 210 28.46 0.57 -16.99
N ARG A 211 27.53 1.50 -16.76
CA ARG A 211 27.70 2.92 -17.05
C ARG A 211 28.61 3.65 -16.07
N PHE A 212 28.58 3.29 -14.78
CA PHE A 212 29.30 3.98 -13.72
C PHE A 212 30.23 3.01 -12.98
N SER A 213 31.54 3.25 -13.04
CA SER A 213 32.55 2.40 -12.39
C SER A 213 32.66 2.61 -10.88
N ASN A 214 32.10 3.73 -10.37
CA ASN A 214 32.29 4.22 -9.00
C ASN A 214 31.00 4.35 -8.20
N ILE A 215 30.02 3.48 -8.46
CA ILE A 215 28.79 3.43 -7.63
C ILE A 215 29.14 2.86 -6.25
N ASP A 216 28.67 3.51 -5.21
CA ASP A 216 28.72 3.04 -3.83
C ASP A 216 27.35 2.55 -3.37
N VAL A 217 26.26 3.17 -3.86
CA VAL A 217 24.89 2.93 -3.38
C VAL A 217 23.89 2.87 -4.53
N PHE A 218 23.06 1.84 -4.51
CA PHE A 218 21.75 1.86 -5.15
C PHE A 218 20.69 2.23 -4.11
N ALA A 219 20.04 3.39 -4.26
CA ALA A 219 18.92 3.83 -3.46
C ALA A 219 17.63 3.62 -4.25
N CYS A 220 16.68 2.84 -3.70
CA CYS A 220 15.50 2.40 -4.42
C CYS A 220 14.22 2.94 -3.74
N SER A 221 13.24 3.33 -4.54
CA SER A 221 11.95 3.82 -4.04
C SER A 221 11.05 2.73 -3.47
N ASN A 222 11.39 1.45 -3.70
CA ASN A 222 10.69 0.31 -3.13
C ASN A 222 11.60 -0.93 -3.04
N ASP A 223 11.16 -1.93 -2.26
CA ASP A 223 11.93 -3.17 -2.06
C ASP A 223 11.93 -4.08 -3.29
N GLY A 224 10.91 -4.03 -4.14
CA GLY A 224 10.91 -4.82 -5.38
C GLY A 224 12.11 -4.45 -6.26
N LEU A 225 12.29 -3.17 -6.53
CA LEU A 225 13.46 -2.66 -7.28
C LEU A 225 14.77 -2.94 -6.55
N ALA A 226 14.78 -2.78 -5.21
CA ALA A 226 15.97 -3.04 -4.40
C ALA A 226 16.42 -4.51 -4.48
N LEU A 227 15.49 -5.47 -4.41
CA LEU A 227 15.78 -6.89 -4.57
C LEU A 227 16.34 -7.22 -5.96
N GLY A 228 15.86 -6.52 -7.00
CA GLY A 228 16.44 -6.58 -8.32
C GLY A 228 17.88 -6.07 -8.36
N ALA A 229 18.13 -4.92 -7.74
CA ALA A 229 19.46 -4.33 -7.62
C ALA A 229 20.43 -5.24 -6.85
N VAL A 230 19.96 -5.90 -5.76
CA VAL A 230 20.74 -6.90 -5.03
C VAL A 230 21.23 -8.02 -5.96
N ARG A 231 20.33 -8.58 -6.78
CA ARG A 231 20.68 -9.64 -7.74
C ARG A 231 21.71 -9.16 -8.76
N ALA A 232 21.53 -7.96 -9.32
CA ALA A 232 22.48 -7.37 -10.29
C ALA A 232 23.87 -7.17 -9.66
N VAL A 233 23.93 -6.63 -8.45
CA VAL A 233 25.19 -6.40 -7.71
C VAL A 233 25.88 -7.72 -7.37
N GLN A 234 25.14 -8.74 -6.96
CA GLN A 234 25.66 -10.09 -6.68
C GLN A 234 26.21 -10.74 -7.96
N SER A 235 25.43 -10.72 -9.06
CA SER A 235 25.84 -11.28 -10.36
C SER A 235 27.09 -10.61 -10.93
N ALA A 236 27.28 -9.31 -10.65
CA ALA A 236 28.46 -8.55 -11.03
C ALA A 236 29.67 -8.75 -10.10
N GLY A 237 29.54 -9.55 -9.01
CA GLY A 237 30.60 -9.73 -8.01
C GLY A 237 30.95 -8.46 -7.23
N LYS A 238 30.01 -7.52 -7.11
CA LYS A 238 30.23 -6.20 -6.47
C LYS A 238 29.52 -6.01 -5.13
N ALA A 239 29.00 -7.09 -4.52
CA ALA A 239 28.21 -7.03 -3.28
C ALA A 239 28.98 -6.42 -2.09
N ASP A 240 30.31 -6.56 -2.06
CA ASP A 240 31.15 -5.96 -1.03
C ASP A 240 31.27 -4.43 -1.20
N LYS A 241 31.23 -3.94 -2.42
CA LYS A 241 31.44 -2.52 -2.76
C LYS A 241 30.14 -1.72 -2.82
N ILE A 242 29.12 -2.25 -3.50
CA ILE A 242 27.86 -1.54 -3.75
C ILE A 242 26.81 -2.02 -2.75
N LYS A 243 26.24 -1.08 -1.99
CA LYS A 243 25.19 -1.38 -1.02
C LYS A 243 23.82 -0.92 -1.54
N VAL A 244 22.79 -1.69 -1.20
CA VAL A 244 21.42 -1.46 -1.67
C VAL A 244 20.54 -1.03 -0.51
N TYR A 245 19.74 0.03 -0.76
CA TYR A 245 18.77 0.62 0.16
C TYR A 245 17.39 0.56 -0.46
N GLY A 246 16.43 -0.04 0.22
CA GLY A 246 15.05 -0.20 -0.23
C GLY A 246 14.05 0.70 0.50
N ALA A 247 12.78 0.45 0.29
CA ALA A 247 11.66 1.04 1.01
C ALA A 247 10.41 0.16 0.85
N GLY A 248 9.58 0.06 1.91
CA GLY A 248 8.33 -0.69 1.87
C GLY A 248 8.28 -1.89 2.80
N ALA A 249 9.45 -2.40 3.22
CA ALA A 249 9.62 -3.54 4.12
C ALA A 249 8.74 -4.74 3.73
N THR A 250 8.84 -5.17 2.47
CA THR A 250 8.27 -6.46 2.07
C THR A 250 8.91 -7.59 2.89
N VAL A 251 8.26 -8.74 2.99
CA VAL A 251 8.84 -9.91 3.68
C VAL A 251 10.22 -10.24 3.12
N MET A 252 10.37 -10.23 1.79
CA MET A 252 11.64 -10.47 1.12
C MET A 252 12.66 -9.35 1.35
N GLY A 253 12.20 -8.08 1.41
CA GLY A 253 13.06 -6.94 1.74
C GLY A 253 13.59 -7.02 3.18
N MET A 254 12.73 -7.36 4.14
CA MET A 254 13.13 -7.60 5.53
C MET A 254 14.13 -8.75 5.64
N GLN A 255 13.89 -9.85 4.91
CA GLN A 255 14.82 -10.98 4.85
C GLN A 255 16.17 -10.54 4.27
N ALA A 256 16.18 -9.78 3.18
CA ALA A 256 17.40 -9.29 2.57
C ALA A 256 18.21 -8.36 3.51
N VAL A 257 17.53 -7.57 4.36
CA VAL A 257 18.20 -6.79 5.42
C VAL A 257 18.76 -7.71 6.51
N TYR A 258 17.99 -8.70 6.94
CA TYR A 258 18.43 -9.69 7.93
C TYR A 258 19.67 -10.46 7.45
N ASP A 259 19.71 -10.88 6.19
CA ASP A 259 20.82 -11.60 5.56
C ASP A 259 22.01 -10.69 5.21
N GLY A 260 21.86 -9.36 5.34
CA GLY A 260 22.89 -8.38 5.02
C GLY A 260 23.05 -8.09 3.52
N GLN A 261 22.12 -8.58 2.70
CA GLN A 261 22.08 -8.30 1.24
C GLN A 261 21.61 -6.87 0.94
N MET A 262 20.71 -6.34 1.79
CA MET A 262 20.32 -4.93 1.81
C MET A 262 20.80 -4.29 3.11
N ARG A 263 21.16 -2.99 3.05
CA ARG A 263 21.56 -2.22 4.23
C ARG A 263 20.37 -1.65 4.99
N TYR A 264 19.25 -1.45 4.29
CA TYR A 264 18.16 -0.64 4.77
C TYR A 264 16.86 -0.94 4.02
N THR A 265 15.77 -0.92 4.74
CA THR A 265 14.43 -0.70 4.21
C THR A 265 13.63 0.16 5.21
N THR A 266 12.40 0.51 4.84
CA THR A 266 11.50 1.28 5.72
C THR A 266 10.14 0.65 5.70
N ILE A 267 9.56 0.35 6.87
CA ILE A 267 8.22 -0.22 6.94
C ILE A 267 7.21 0.83 6.47
N LYS A 268 6.44 0.42 5.47
CA LYS A 268 5.21 1.05 5.01
C LYS A 268 4.08 0.07 5.33
N SER A 269 3.65 0.06 6.58
CA SER A 269 2.78 -1.00 7.12
C SER A 269 1.47 -1.13 6.37
N GLN A 270 1.32 -2.20 5.60
CA GLN A 270 0.06 -2.56 4.93
C GLN A 270 -1.02 -2.92 5.94
N ALA A 271 -0.65 -3.48 7.10
CA ALA A 271 -1.59 -3.81 8.16
C ALA A 271 -2.23 -2.55 8.74
N ILE A 272 -1.42 -1.54 9.06
CA ILE A 272 -1.92 -0.24 9.54
C ILE A 272 -2.73 0.47 8.44
N MET A 273 -2.31 0.35 7.16
CA MET A 273 -3.09 0.89 6.05
C MET A 273 -4.46 0.23 5.93
N ALA A 274 -4.51 -1.10 5.98
CA ALA A 274 -5.76 -1.86 5.90
C ALA A 274 -6.69 -1.52 7.07
N GLU A 275 -6.16 -1.46 8.30
CA GLU A 275 -6.93 -1.08 9.49
C GLU A 275 -7.53 0.32 9.35
N LYS A 276 -6.71 1.31 8.96
CA LYS A 276 -7.19 2.69 8.76
C LYS A 276 -8.19 2.79 7.61
N ALA A 277 -7.97 2.08 6.51
CA ALA A 277 -8.91 2.03 5.39
C ALA A 277 -10.25 1.44 5.83
N MET A 278 -10.23 0.35 6.60
CA MET A 278 -11.45 -0.22 7.18
C MET A 278 -12.13 0.69 8.19
N GLY A 279 -11.38 1.51 8.94
CA GLY A 279 -11.95 2.56 9.79
C GLY A 279 -12.74 3.60 8.98
N PHE A 280 -12.21 4.02 7.83
CA PHE A 280 -12.95 4.90 6.90
C PHE A 280 -14.16 4.20 6.28
N VAL A 281 -13.99 2.94 5.84
CA VAL A 281 -15.09 2.13 5.30
C VAL A 281 -16.23 2.04 6.30
N ASP A 282 -15.96 1.66 7.55
CA ASP A 282 -16.97 1.56 8.61
C ASP A 282 -17.70 2.89 8.87
N SER A 283 -16.95 4.00 8.89
CA SER A 283 -17.53 5.32 9.09
C SER A 283 -18.46 5.71 7.95
N ILE A 284 -18.01 5.53 6.69
CA ILE A 284 -18.77 5.84 5.48
C ILE A 284 -20.03 4.97 5.40
N MET A 285 -19.87 3.66 5.59
CA MET A 285 -20.97 2.69 5.49
C MET A 285 -22.03 2.88 6.56
N ASN A 286 -21.65 3.38 7.74
CA ASN A 286 -22.56 3.70 8.84
C ASN A 286 -22.96 5.18 8.87
N LYS A 287 -22.67 5.95 7.81
CA LYS A 287 -22.98 7.38 7.69
C LYS A 287 -22.48 8.23 8.86
N LYS A 288 -21.36 7.82 9.47
CA LYS A 288 -20.69 8.57 10.54
C LYS A 288 -19.79 9.65 9.93
N PRO A 289 -19.70 10.84 10.53
CA PRO A 289 -18.81 11.89 10.05
C PRO A 289 -17.34 11.44 10.15
N LEU A 290 -16.54 11.76 9.11
CA LEU A 290 -15.09 11.55 9.15
C LEU A 290 -14.44 12.75 9.86
N THR A 291 -13.63 12.49 10.87
CA THR A 291 -12.80 13.51 11.53
C THR A 291 -11.66 14.00 10.65
N SER A 292 -11.20 13.15 9.73
CA SER A 292 -10.24 13.46 8.68
C SER A 292 -10.55 12.59 7.47
N LYS A 293 -10.26 13.11 6.27
CA LYS A 293 -10.31 12.32 5.02
C LYS A 293 -8.95 11.70 4.67
N LYS A 294 -7.91 11.94 5.47
CA LYS A 294 -6.57 11.37 5.26
C LYS A 294 -6.09 10.64 6.50
N GLY A 295 -5.66 9.40 6.32
CA GLY A 295 -4.92 8.62 7.30
C GLY A 295 -3.45 8.52 6.87
N PHE A 296 -2.52 8.73 7.79
CA PHE A 296 -1.09 8.63 7.54
C PHE A 296 -0.49 7.41 8.20
N VAL A 297 0.44 6.76 7.51
CA VAL A 297 1.29 5.69 8.03
C VAL A 297 2.72 6.22 8.10
N PRO A 298 3.28 6.38 9.30
CA PRO A 298 4.64 6.89 9.44
C PRO A 298 5.67 5.82 9.03
N PRO A 299 6.86 6.22 8.53
CA PRO A 299 7.95 5.29 8.24
C PRO A 299 8.58 4.75 9.53
N VAL A 300 8.90 3.45 9.53
CA VAL A 300 9.77 2.84 10.54
C VAL A 300 11.02 2.34 9.85
N VAL A 301 12.18 2.88 10.24
CA VAL A 301 13.48 2.52 9.66
C VAL A 301 13.89 1.12 10.11
N VAL A 302 14.34 0.30 9.16
CA VAL A 302 14.85 -1.05 9.38
C VAL A 302 16.26 -1.17 8.81
N THR A 303 17.17 -1.60 9.68
CA THR A 303 18.56 -1.93 9.38
C THR A 303 18.90 -3.28 9.98
N LYS A 304 20.11 -3.80 9.73
CA LYS A 304 20.60 -5.04 10.36
C LYS A 304 20.51 -4.99 11.89
N ASP A 305 20.69 -3.80 12.47
CA ASP A 305 20.77 -3.64 13.94
C ASP A 305 19.41 -3.82 14.64
N ASN A 306 18.31 -3.57 13.92
CA ASN A 306 16.98 -3.60 14.54
C ASN A 306 15.96 -4.51 13.83
N VAL A 307 16.34 -5.18 12.74
CA VAL A 307 15.39 -5.96 11.92
C VAL A 307 14.65 -7.03 12.73
N THR A 308 15.28 -7.66 13.72
CA THR A 308 14.64 -8.67 14.58
C THR A 308 13.82 -8.09 15.74
N ALA A 309 14.02 -6.82 16.05
CA ALA A 309 13.34 -6.13 17.15
C ALA A 309 12.16 -5.27 16.69
N VAL A 310 12.10 -4.95 15.40
CA VAL A 310 11.03 -4.12 14.82
C VAL A 310 9.70 -4.85 14.92
N LYS A 311 8.69 -4.16 15.45
CA LYS A 311 7.32 -4.66 15.57
C LYS A 311 6.44 -4.04 14.50
N ASP A 312 5.74 -4.89 13.76
CA ASP A 312 4.66 -4.46 12.87
C ASP A 312 3.58 -5.55 12.84
N PRO A 313 2.29 -5.16 12.88
CA PRO A 313 1.19 -6.12 12.81
C PRO A 313 1.21 -7.01 11.56
N MET A 314 1.84 -6.55 10.48
CA MET A 314 2.03 -7.32 9.25
C MET A 314 2.82 -8.62 9.49
N PHE A 315 3.72 -8.66 10.48
CA PHE A 315 4.53 -9.81 10.84
C PHE A 315 3.97 -10.60 12.03
N GLY A 316 2.77 -10.27 12.50
CA GLY A 316 2.21 -10.89 13.70
C GLY A 316 2.92 -10.48 15.00
N GLY A 317 3.73 -9.41 14.94
CA GLY A 317 4.50 -8.88 16.07
C GLY A 317 5.90 -8.44 15.65
N THR A 318 6.91 -9.27 15.88
CA THR A 318 8.31 -8.98 15.48
C THR A 318 8.71 -9.83 14.27
N PHE A 319 9.62 -9.33 13.45
CA PHE A 319 10.31 -10.11 12.43
C PHE A 319 11.41 -10.97 13.13
N ALA A 320 10.96 -11.90 13.98
CA ALA A 320 11.90 -12.64 14.85
C ALA A 320 12.34 -13.99 14.26
N GLU A 321 11.58 -14.55 13.30
CA GLU A 321 11.89 -15.87 12.72
C GLU A 321 11.66 -15.90 11.21
N PRO A 322 12.75 -15.99 10.41
CA PRO A 322 12.65 -16.15 8.95
C PRO A 322 11.83 -17.37 8.50
N ALA A 323 11.79 -18.43 9.33
CA ALA A 323 11.05 -19.65 9.04
C ALA A 323 9.52 -19.48 9.07
N ALA A 324 9.00 -18.47 9.79
CA ALA A 324 7.55 -18.21 9.87
C ALA A 324 6.96 -17.67 8.54
N PHE A 325 7.82 -17.17 7.65
CA PHE A 325 7.43 -16.57 6.36
C PHE A 325 7.79 -17.43 5.15
N SER A 326 8.37 -18.61 5.37
CA SER A 326 8.56 -19.57 4.28
C SER A 326 7.17 -19.97 3.75
N PRO A 327 6.84 -19.79 2.47
CA PRO A 327 5.59 -20.31 1.94
C PRO A 327 5.63 -21.82 2.16
N LYS A 328 4.69 -22.34 2.96
CA LYS A 328 4.51 -23.80 3.02
C LYS A 328 4.33 -24.27 1.57
N LYS A 329 5.26 -25.13 1.14
CA LYS A 329 5.24 -25.79 -0.17
C LYS A 329 3.93 -26.52 -0.39
#